data_52bfc8d70b85c80e8fe2d5566975c42e
#
_entry.id   52bfc8d70b85c80e8fe2d5566975c42e
#
_cell.length_a   1.000
_cell.length_b   1.000
_cell.length_c   1.000
_cell.angle_alpha   90.00
_cell.angle_beta   90.00
_cell.angle_gamma   90.00
#
_symmetry.space_group_name_H-M   'P 1'
#
loop_
_entity.id
_entity.type
_entity.pdbx_description
1 polymer ?
#
loop_
_entity_poly.entity_id
_entity_poly.type
_entity_poly.pdbx_seq_one_letter_code
_entity_poly.pdbx_strand_id
1 'polypeptide(L)'
;MKLIYTQHVLGRMAKRQLREEWIERVIGNPSRIEPDEVDAALEHRLAAVPELANRVLRVIVSKDEPRRVITAHLDRKLKAKL
;
A
#
# COMPACT_ATOMS: atom_id res chain seq x y z
N MET A 1 11.48 -9.78 -1.02
CA MET A 1 11.42 -8.32 -0.85
C MET A 1 11.49 -7.97 0.62
N LYS A 2 12.41 -7.12 1.00
CA LYS A 2 12.55 -6.72 2.40
C LYS A 2 11.81 -5.41 2.64
N LEU A 3 10.85 -5.44 3.56
CA LEU A 3 10.03 -4.28 3.93
C LEU A 3 10.16 -4.01 5.41
N ILE A 4 10.17 -2.74 5.76
CA ILE A 4 10.16 -2.30 7.16
C ILE A 4 8.79 -1.70 7.43
N TYR A 5 8.06 -2.25 8.41
CA TYR A 5 6.71 -1.80 8.73
C TYR A 5 6.78 -0.82 9.89
N THR A 6 6.27 0.39 9.66
CA THR A 6 6.20 1.41 10.73
C THR A 6 5.15 1.00 11.76
N GLN A 7 5.27 1.56 12.97
CA GLN A 7 4.27 1.32 14.01
C GLN A 7 2.89 1.79 13.54
N HIS A 8 2.85 2.90 12.83
CA HIS A 8 1.59 3.42 12.31
C HIS A 8 0.90 2.42 11.37
N VAL A 9 1.65 1.85 10.41
CA VAL A 9 1.04 0.92 9.46
C VAL A 9 0.64 -0.37 10.13
N LEU A 10 1.42 -0.85 11.11
CA LEU A 10 1.05 -2.06 11.85
C LEU A 10 -0.29 -1.87 12.55
N GLY A 11 -0.50 -0.70 13.16
CA GLY A 11 -1.77 -0.36 13.78
C GLY A 11 -2.92 -0.32 12.79
N ARG A 12 -2.68 0.28 11.61
CA ARG A 12 -3.70 0.34 10.55
C ARG A 12 -4.05 -1.05 10.03
N MET A 13 -3.04 -1.90 9.84
CA MET A 13 -3.25 -3.26 9.37
C MET A 13 -4.12 -4.05 10.35
N ALA A 14 -3.81 -3.96 11.64
CA ALA A 14 -4.59 -4.64 12.67
C ALA A 14 -6.02 -4.13 12.71
N LYS A 15 -6.20 -2.82 12.70
CA LYS A 15 -7.51 -2.19 12.81
C LYS A 15 -8.40 -2.50 11.62
N ARG A 16 -7.82 -2.56 10.42
CA ARG A 16 -8.56 -2.75 9.17
C ARG A 16 -8.46 -4.17 8.65
N GLN A 17 -7.80 -5.05 9.38
CA GLN A 17 -7.62 -6.46 9.01
C GLN A 17 -6.96 -6.61 7.64
N LEU A 18 -5.95 -5.79 7.37
CA LEU A 18 -5.17 -5.87 6.16
C LEU A 18 -4.04 -6.88 6.37
N ARG A 19 -3.89 -7.81 5.45
CA ARG A 19 -2.89 -8.85 5.55
C ARG A 19 -1.56 -8.38 4.95
N GLU A 20 -0.46 -8.78 5.58
CA GLU A 20 0.86 -8.43 5.11
C GLU A 20 1.12 -8.89 3.69
N GLU A 21 0.63 -10.09 3.33
CA GLU A 21 0.80 -10.63 1.99
C GLU A 21 0.14 -9.77 0.91
N TRP A 22 -0.95 -9.09 1.23
CA TRP A 22 -1.59 -8.18 0.28
C TRP A 22 -0.73 -6.94 0.05
N ILE A 23 -0.16 -6.41 1.13
CA ILE A 23 0.73 -5.24 1.05
C ILE A 23 1.96 -5.57 0.21
N GLU A 24 2.57 -6.72 0.46
CA GLU A 24 3.73 -7.15 -0.31
C GLU A 24 3.39 -7.31 -1.80
N ARG A 25 2.23 -7.87 -2.09
CA ARG A 25 1.79 -8.05 -3.47
C ARG A 25 1.60 -6.72 -4.18
N VAL A 26 0.96 -5.76 -3.51
CA VAL A 26 0.72 -4.43 -4.09
C VAL A 26 2.04 -3.70 -4.32
N ILE A 27 2.97 -3.79 -3.38
CA ILE A 27 4.28 -3.14 -3.54
C ILE A 27 5.07 -3.80 -4.67
N GLY A 28 5.05 -5.13 -4.74
CA GLY A 28 5.86 -5.87 -5.72
C GLY A 28 5.27 -5.89 -7.13
N ASN A 29 3.96 -5.74 -7.25
CA ASN A 29 3.28 -5.80 -8.56
C ASN A 29 2.12 -4.81 -8.61
N PRO A 30 2.41 -3.50 -8.53
CA PRO A 30 1.36 -2.49 -8.55
C PRO A 30 0.75 -2.32 -9.93
N SER A 31 -0.54 -2.02 -9.96
CA SER A 31 -1.21 -1.62 -11.20
C SER A 31 -0.96 -0.15 -11.50
N ARG A 32 -0.67 0.65 -10.47
CA ARG A 32 -0.41 2.07 -10.62
C ARG A 32 0.57 2.53 -9.55
N ILE A 33 1.45 3.45 -9.93
CA ILE A 33 2.35 4.12 -9.00
C ILE A 33 2.11 5.62 -9.14
N GLU A 34 1.88 6.30 -8.02
CA GLU A 34 1.65 7.75 -8.00
C GLU A 34 2.65 8.40 -7.04
N PRO A 35 3.11 9.61 -7.34
CA PRO A 35 3.97 10.33 -6.40
C PRO A 35 3.15 10.78 -5.20
N ASP A 36 3.81 10.89 -4.03
CA ASP A 36 3.17 11.53 -2.89
C ASP A 36 3.18 13.04 -3.12
N GLU A 37 2.07 13.71 -2.79
CA GLU A 37 1.94 15.13 -3.08
C GLU A 37 2.78 16.01 -2.17
N VAL A 38 3.14 15.53 -1.00
CA VAL A 38 3.83 16.32 0.01
C VAL A 38 5.30 15.92 0.15
N ASP A 39 5.60 14.63 0.13
CA ASP A 39 6.93 14.12 0.39
C ASP A 39 7.47 13.38 -0.83
N ALA A 40 8.47 13.99 -1.51
CA ALA A 40 9.05 13.41 -2.71
C ALA A 40 9.80 12.11 -2.46
N ALA A 41 10.13 11.78 -1.21
CA ALA A 41 10.78 10.52 -0.86
C ALA A 41 9.79 9.34 -0.78
N LEU A 42 8.50 9.62 -0.88
CA LEU A 42 7.44 8.60 -0.79
C LEU A 42 6.72 8.44 -2.12
N GLU A 43 6.14 7.26 -2.30
CA GLU A 43 5.26 7.03 -3.44
C GLU A 43 4.10 6.14 -3.01
N HIS A 44 3.02 6.18 -3.79
CA HIS A 44 1.83 5.37 -3.56
C HIS A 44 1.81 4.24 -4.57
N ARG A 45 1.64 3.01 -4.10
CA ARG A 45 1.49 1.84 -4.96
C ARG A 45 0.11 1.27 -4.76
N LEU A 46 -0.60 1.04 -5.87
CA LEU A 46 -2.01 0.69 -5.85
C LEU A 46 -2.27 -0.53 -6.70
N ALA A 47 -3.11 -1.42 -6.19
CA ALA A 47 -3.62 -2.54 -6.97
C ALA A 47 -4.90 -3.05 -6.32
N ALA A 48 -5.74 -3.71 -7.12
CA ALA A 48 -6.94 -4.36 -6.60
C ALA A 48 -6.54 -5.62 -5.83
N VAL A 49 -7.27 -5.90 -4.75
CA VAL A 49 -7.06 -7.09 -3.93
C VAL A 49 -8.26 -8.01 -4.14
N PRO A 50 -8.09 -9.12 -4.88
CA PRO A 50 -9.21 -10.02 -5.15
C PRO A 50 -9.89 -10.55 -3.90
N GLU A 51 -9.12 -10.80 -2.83
CA GLU A 51 -9.65 -11.28 -1.55
C GLU A 51 -10.61 -10.28 -0.90
N LEU A 52 -10.57 -9.02 -1.34
CA LEU A 52 -11.43 -7.97 -0.84
C LEU A 52 -12.40 -7.48 -1.93
N ALA A 53 -12.90 -8.39 -2.74
CA ALA A 53 -13.83 -8.09 -3.83
C ALA A 53 -13.25 -7.06 -4.81
N ASN A 54 -11.95 -7.16 -5.06
CA ASN A 54 -11.21 -6.29 -5.97
C ASN A 54 -11.20 -4.82 -5.55
N ARG A 55 -11.35 -4.55 -4.26
CA ARG A 55 -11.17 -3.20 -3.76
C ARG A 55 -9.70 -2.81 -3.89
N VAL A 56 -9.45 -1.54 -4.15
CA VAL A 56 -8.10 -1.05 -4.38
C VAL A 56 -7.41 -0.77 -3.06
N LEU A 57 -6.24 -1.38 -2.87
CA LEU A 57 -5.39 -1.12 -1.72
C LEU A 57 -4.31 -0.11 -2.13
N ARG A 58 -4.25 1.01 -1.42
CA ARG A 58 -3.22 2.03 -1.61
C ARG A 58 -2.20 1.86 -0.50
N VAL A 59 -0.94 1.64 -0.89
CA VAL A 59 0.17 1.50 0.05
C VAL A 59 1.14 2.65 -0.18
N ILE A 60 1.40 3.42 0.86
CA ILE A 60 2.37 4.52 0.79
C ILE A 60 3.70 3.98 1.31
N VAL A 61 4.73 4.06 0.50
CA VAL A 61 6.01 3.41 0.77
C VAL A 61 7.15 4.35 0.39
N SER A 62 8.29 4.22 1.08
CA SER A 62 9.48 4.99 0.73
C SER A 62 10.09 4.48 -0.56
N LYS A 63 10.79 5.36 -1.27
CA LYS A 63 11.46 5.01 -2.54
C LYS A 63 12.81 4.34 -2.32
N ASP A 64 13.44 4.57 -1.16
CA ASP A 64 14.77 4.01 -0.86
C ASP A 64 14.70 2.54 -0.41
N GLU A 65 15.83 1.89 -0.35
CA GLU A 65 15.95 0.51 0.10
C GLU A 65 16.67 0.47 1.46
N PRO A 66 16.21 -0.37 2.42
CA PRO A 66 14.97 -1.15 2.34
C PRO A 66 13.76 -0.24 2.44
N ARG A 67 12.70 -0.61 1.73
CA ARG A 67 11.50 0.20 1.69
C ARG A 67 10.78 0.18 3.04
N ARG A 68 10.33 1.35 3.47
CA ARG A 68 9.53 1.50 4.68
C ARG A 68 8.06 1.63 4.27
N VAL A 69 7.22 0.79 4.84
CA VAL A 69 5.77 0.87 4.61
C VAL A 69 5.22 1.88 5.59
N ILE A 70 4.81 3.03 5.08
CA ILE A 70 4.42 4.18 5.91
C ILE A 70 2.98 4.04 6.37
N THR A 71 2.06 3.75 5.43
CA THR A 71 0.66 3.54 5.75
C THR A 71 0.00 2.76 4.62
N ALA A 72 -1.21 2.25 4.88
CA ALA A 72 -1.99 1.52 3.89
C ALA A 72 -3.46 1.69 4.18
N HIS A 73 -4.27 1.84 3.14
CA HIS A 73 -5.71 1.93 3.28
C HIS A 73 -6.41 1.56 1.97
N LEU A 74 -7.69 1.23 2.08
CA LEU A 74 -8.49 0.94 0.91
C LEU A 74 -8.95 2.26 0.29
N ASP A 75 -8.71 2.43 -1.00
CA ASP A 75 -9.09 3.63 -1.72
C ASP A 75 -10.50 3.44 -2.30
N ARG A 76 -11.48 4.05 -1.65
CA ARG A 76 -12.88 3.88 -2.03
C ARG A 76 -13.24 4.57 -3.33
N LYS A 77 -12.46 5.55 -3.74
CA LYS A 77 -12.74 6.30 -4.97
C LYS A 77 -12.42 5.51 -6.23
N LEU A 78 -11.43 4.63 -6.16
CA LEU A 78 -10.97 3.89 -7.33
C LEU A 78 -11.72 2.60 -7.59
N LYS A 79 -12.18 1.88 -6.57
CA LYS A 79 -13.03 0.70 -6.68
C LYS A 79 -12.79 -0.14 -7.94
N ALA A 80 -11.66 -0.81 -8.03
CA ALA A 80 -11.34 -1.70 -9.15
C ALA A 80 -11.21 -1.01 -10.52
N LYS A 81 -10.96 0.28 -10.55
CA LYS A 81 -10.78 1.03 -11.80
C LYS A 81 -9.32 1.20 -12.21
N LEU A 82 -8.47 0.35 -11.75
CA LEU A 82 -7.05 0.40 -12.12
C LEU A 82 -6.77 -0.33 -13.42
#